data_b5b48f5aa3c5a7237f21b1a602ce1c8d
#
_entry.id   b5b48f5aa3c5a7237f21b1a602ce1c8d
#
_cell.length_a   1.000
_cell.length_b   1.000
_cell.length_c   1.000
_cell.angle_alpha   90.00
_cell.angle_beta   90.00
_cell.angle_gamma   90.00
#
_symmetry.space_group_name_H-M   'P 1'
#
loop_
_entity.id
_entity.type
_entity.pdbx_description
1 polymer ?
#
loop_
_entity_poly.entity_id
_entity_poly.type
_entity_poly.pdbx_seq_one_letter_code
_entity_poly.pdbx_strand_id
1 'polypeptide(L)'
;VIRRRTGPSGSSVSGASEPTPQPRRGAAHGALLRHAAERSEALGVPLVALTFEPHPRRFFVADTGPFRLTLAPAKTRLLAEHKVQAVVAQRFDAEFAAVTADAFVDDVLLSGLGARHVVCGYDFPFGVRRTGNVEKLRQLGAARGFGVSVLDPVTREGEIYSSTRIREALRAGWASEAAGLLGHAWEIEGVVEKGDQRGRTIGFPTANVALGEHLRPRFG
;
A
#
# COMPACT_ATOMS: atom_id res chain seq x y z
N VAL A 1 2.23 9.27 4.13
CA VAL A 1 2.19 10.34 5.15
C VAL A 1 3.52 10.39 5.87
N ILE A 2 4.06 11.58 6.10
CA ILE A 2 5.36 11.82 6.74
C ILE A 2 5.11 12.57 8.06
N ARG A 3 5.49 11.97 9.20
CA ARG A 3 5.12 12.40 10.56
C ARG A 3 6.21 13.24 11.24
N ARG A 4 5.86 14.09 12.23
CA ARG A 4 6.83 14.76 13.12
C ARG A 4 7.52 13.74 14.03
N ARG A 5 8.82 13.93 14.27
CA ARG A 5 9.60 13.16 15.24
C ARG A 5 9.39 13.75 16.65
N THR A 6 8.94 12.94 17.60
CA THR A 6 8.96 13.26 19.01
C THR A 6 9.95 12.29 19.68
N GLY A 7 11.15 12.80 20.04
CA GLY A 7 12.15 12.02 20.80
C GLY A 7 13.60 12.46 20.49
N PRO A 8 14.56 12.23 21.42
CA PRO A 8 15.88 12.86 21.37
C PRO A 8 16.82 12.27 20.32
N SER A 9 17.74 13.10 19.87
CA SER A 9 18.80 12.83 18.91
C SER A 9 19.81 11.80 19.44
N GLY A 10 20.08 10.76 18.63
CA GLY A 10 21.15 9.79 18.87
C GLY A 10 22.00 9.61 17.62
N SER A 11 23.27 9.85 17.78
CA SER A 11 24.44 9.85 16.92
C SER A 11 24.51 8.88 15.73
N SER A 12 25.16 9.41 14.68
CA SER A 12 25.65 8.80 13.46
C SER A 12 26.61 7.62 13.67
N VAL A 13 26.44 6.58 12.84
CA VAL A 13 27.53 5.63 12.51
C VAL A 13 27.66 5.56 11.00
N SER A 14 28.85 5.91 10.49
CA SER A 14 29.25 5.76 9.10
C SER A 14 29.66 4.31 8.86
N GLY A 15 29.17 3.71 7.78
CA GLY A 15 29.55 2.38 7.32
C GLY A 15 29.52 2.30 5.80
N ALA A 16 30.59 1.77 5.23
CA ALA A 16 30.98 1.76 3.84
C ALA A 16 29.92 1.23 2.86
N SER A 17 29.86 1.85 1.70
CA SER A 17 28.98 1.55 0.58
C SER A 17 29.40 0.28 -0.16
N GLU A 18 28.59 -0.77 -0.08
CA GLU A 18 28.53 -1.81 -1.12
C GLU A 18 27.59 -1.36 -2.25
N PRO A 19 27.84 -1.76 -3.52
CA PRO A 19 26.98 -1.36 -4.63
C PRO A 19 25.60 -1.99 -4.46
N THR A 20 24.63 -1.14 -4.16
CA THR A 20 23.22 -1.50 -4.02
C THR A 20 22.72 -2.08 -5.35
N PRO A 21 22.10 -3.28 -5.37
CA PRO A 21 21.44 -3.78 -6.56
C PRO A 21 20.39 -2.75 -6.98
N GLN A 22 20.41 -2.31 -8.23
CA GLN A 22 19.40 -1.40 -8.75
C GLN A 22 18.02 -2.01 -8.49
N PRO A 23 17.10 -1.31 -7.80
CA PRO A 23 15.77 -1.83 -7.54
C PRO A 23 15.11 -2.12 -8.89
N ARG A 24 14.71 -3.37 -9.10
CA ARG A 24 13.93 -3.77 -10.26
C ARG A 24 12.75 -2.79 -10.34
N ARG A 25 12.58 -2.16 -11.49
CA ARG A 25 11.56 -1.13 -11.76
C ARG A 25 10.18 -1.76 -11.60
N GLY A 26 9.66 -1.80 -10.39
CA GLY A 26 8.39 -2.39 -10.04
C GLY A 26 7.39 -1.31 -9.62
N ALA A 27 6.20 -1.47 -10.10
CA ALA A 27 4.91 -0.94 -9.64
C ALA A 27 4.81 0.56 -9.28
N ALA A 28 3.66 1.15 -9.60
CA ALA A 28 3.29 2.51 -9.23
C ALA A 28 3.49 2.80 -7.72
N HIS A 29 3.17 1.83 -6.86
CA HIS A 29 3.40 1.93 -5.42
C HIS A 29 4.88 2.03 -5.05
N GLY A 30 5.77 1.34 -5.75
CA GLY A 30 7.21 1.43 -5.52
C GLY A 30 7.78 2.82 -5.85
N ALA A 31 7.30 3.48 -6.90
CA ALA A 31 7.69 4.84 -7.23
C ALA A 31 7.20 5.83 -6.17
N LEU A 32 5.95 5.70 -5.73
CA LEU A 32 5.35 6.51 -4.68
C LEU A 32 6.11 6.35 -3.36
N LEU A 33 6.43 5.12 -2.98
CA LEU A 33 7.16 4.84 -1.74
C LEU A 33 8.60 5.34 -1.78
N ARG A 34 9.30 5.24 -2.91
CA ARG A 34 10.65 5.85 -3.06
C ARG A 34 10.60 7.36 -2.89
N HIS A 35 9.71 8.04 -3.60
CA HIS A 35 9.55 9.49 -3.47
C HIS A 35 9.20 9.89 -2.03
N ALA A 36 8.32 9.13 -1.39
CA ALA A 36 7.95 9.38 0.01
C ALA A 36 9.14 9.16 0.97
N ALA A 37 10.00 8.17 0.72
CA ALA A 37 11.21 7.94 1.50
C ALA A 37 12.22 9.09 1.33
N GLU A 38 12.46 9.56 0.11
CA GLU A 38 13.32 10.71 -0.18
C GLU A 38 12.81 11.98 0.55
N ARG A 39 11.50 12.23 0.51
CA ARG A 39 10.90 13.36 1.22
C ARG A 39 11.00 13.21 2.74
N SER A 40 10.83 12.01 3.27
CA SER A 40 10.99 11.67 4.68
C SER A 40 12.42 12.00 5.17
N GLU A 41 13.42 11.56 4.41
CA GLU A 41 14.84 11.81 4.69
C GLU A 41 15.13 13.33 4.65
N ALA A 42 14.70 14.03 3.59
CA ALA A 42 14.90 15.47 3.44
C ALA A 42 14.27 16.30 4.56
N LEU A 43 13.15 15.85 5.11
CA LEU A 43 12.44 16.52 6.21
C LEU A 43 12.91 16.05 7.60
N GLY A 44 13.74 15.02 7.70
CA GLY A 44 14.19 14.43 8.96
C GLY A 44 13.04 13.87 9.81
N VAL A 45 12.00 13.30 9.20
CA VAL A 45 10.80 12.80 9.88
C VAL A 45 10.46 11.37 9.42
N PRO A 46 9.82 10.54 10.26
CA PRO A 46 9.50 9.17 9.90
C PRO A 46 8.49 9.06 8.75
N LEU A 47 8.70 8.07 7.87
CA LEU A 47 7.74 7.69 6.84
C LEU A 47 6.67 6.77 7.42
N VAL A 48 5.41 7.18 7.30
CA VAL A 48 4.25 6.42 7.77
C VAL A 48 3.32 6.12 6.61
N ALA A 49 2.89 4.87 6.46
CA ALA A 49 1.86 4.48 5.52
C ALA A 49 0.49 4.49 6.20
N LEU A 50 -0.45 5.27 5.68
CA LEU A 50 -1.85 5.21 6.07
C LEU A 50 -2.57 4.22 5.15
N THR A 51 -3.19 3.22 5.73
CA THR A 51 -3.99 2.21 5.03
C THR A 51 -5.39 2.12 5.66
N PHE A 52 -6.32 1.46 4.97
CA PHE A 52 -7.69 1.32 5.44
C PHE A 52 -8.05 -0.16 5.58
N GLU A 53 -8.65 -0.55 6.73
CA GLU A 53 -9.09 -1.91 7.01
C GLU A 53 -10.50 -1.88 7.67
N PRO A 54 -11.47 -2.61 7.14
CA PRO A 54 -11.44 -3.34 5.87
C PRO A 54 -11.22 -2.41 4.67
N HIS A 55 -10.80 -2.97 3.54
CA HIS A 55 -10.59 -2.19 2.32
C HIS A 55 -11.87 -1.44 1.92
N PRO A 56 -11.82 -0.12 1.58
CA PRO A 56 -13.00 0.71 1.31
C PRO A 56 -13.97 0.10 0.28
N ARG A 57 -13.45 -0.59 -0.74
CA ARG A 57 -14.30 -1.28 -1.72
C ARG A 57 -15.28 -2.27 -1.07
N ARG A 58 -14.86 -2.92 0.01
CA ARG A 58 -15.70 -3.89 0.73
C ARG A 58 -16.87 -3.23 1.44
N PHE A 59 -16.71 -1.98 1.81
CA PHE A 59 -17.78 -1.18 2.43
C PHE A 59 -18.83 -0.73 1.39
N PHE A 60 -18.36 -0.32 0.19
CA PHE A 60 -19.25 0.24 -0.82
C PHE A 60 -19.88 -0.79 -1.76
N VAL A 61 -19.33 -1.99 -1.88
CA VAL A 61 -19.81 -3.04 -2.79
C VAL A 61 -20.11 -4.28 -1.98
N ALA A 62 -21.40 -4.64 -1.90
CA ALA A 62 -21.89 -5.71 -1.04
C ALA A 62 -21.28 -7.10 -1.34
N ASP A 63 -21.05 -7.43 -2.60
CA ASP A 63 -20.42 -8.69 -3.01
C ASP A 63 -19.19 -8.41 -3.87
N THR A 64 -18.07 -8.22 -3.22
CA THR A 64 -16.79 -8.02 -3.91
C THR A 64 -16.09 -9.34 -4.23
N GLY A 65 -16.53 -10.45 -3.64
CA GLY A 65 -15.73 -11.68 -3.62
C GLY A 65 -14.31 -11.46 -3.08
N PRO A 66 -13.45 -12.46 -3.07
CA PRO A 66 -12.04 -12.32 -2.75
C PRO A 66 -11.32 -11.52 -3.84
N PHE A 67 -10.73 -10.37 -3.50
CA PHE A 67 -10.08 -9.47 -4.48
C PHE A 67 -8.74 -8.90 -4.02
N ARG A 68 -8.29 -9.21 -2.81
CA ARG A 68 -7.06 -8.64 -2.25
C ARG A 68 -5.83 -9.25 -2.92
N LEU A 69 -4.94 -8.39 -3.39
CA LEU A 69 -3.64 -8.82 -3.92
C LEU A 69 -2.66 -9.16 -2.79
N THR A 70 -2.77 -8.44 -1.67
CA THR A 70 -1.86 -8.55 -0.54
C THR A 70 -2.67 -8.36 0.75
N LEU A 71 -2.54 -9.26 1.70
CA LEU A 71 -3.12 -9.15 3.04
C LEU A 71 -2.22 -8.33 3.97
N ALA A 72 -2.73 -8.00 5.16
CA ALA A 72 -2.07 -7.09 6.08
C ALA A 72 -0.63 -7.50 6.47
N PRO A 73 -0.31 -8.77 6.80
CA PRO A 73 1.06 -9.16 7.14
C PRO A 73 2.05 -8.93 5.99
N ALA A 74 1.75 -9.46 4.80
CA ALA A 74 2.58 -9.27 3.61
C ALA A 74 2.69 -7.80 3.20
N LYS A 75 1.58 -7.04 3.30
CA LYS A 75 1.58 -5.60 3.03
C LYS A 75 2.56 -4.86 3.95
N THR A 76 2.54 -5.17 5.25
CA THR A 76 3.43 -4.52 6.22
C THR A 76 4.89 -4.85 5.94
N ARG A 77 5.21 -6.11 5.61
CA ARG A 77 6.55 -6.53 5.21
C ARG A 77 7.05 -5.79 3.97
N LEU A 78 6.26 -5.77 2.90
CA LEU A 78 6.59 -5.07 1.66
C LEU A 78 6.76 -3.56 1.85
N LEU A 79 5.95 -2.93 2.70
CA LEU A 79 6.10 -1.52 3.04
C LEU A 79 7.39 -1.25 3.81
N ALA A 80 7.79 -2.15 4.72
CA ALA A 80 9.04 -2.03 5.45
C ALA A 80 10.28 -2.08 4.53
N GLU A 81 10.27 -2.91 3.47
CA GLU A 81 11.32 -2.94 2.44
C GLU A 81 11.53 -1.58 1.75
N HIS A 82 10.51 -0.73 1.77
CA HIS A 82 10.54 0.63 1.22
C HIS A 82 10.76 1.71 2.30
N LYS A 83 11.40 1.37 3.41
CA LYS A 83 11.72 2.30 4.51
C LYS A 83 10.50 2.89 5.23
N VAL A 84 9.33 2.28 5.11
CA VAL A 84 8.16 2.65 5.91
C VAL A 84 8.38 2.22 7.35
N GLN A 85 8.40 3.16 8.27
CA GLN A 85 8.71 2.94 9.68
C GLN A 85 7.48 2.64 10.54
N ALA A 86 6.29 3.00 10.05
CA ALA A 86 5.03 2.64 10.70
C ALA A 86 3.90 2.51 9.67
N VAL A 87 2.99 1.59 9.95
CA VAL A 87 1.76 1.41 9.17
C VAL A 87 0.58 1.70 10.10
N VAL A 88 -0.23 2.67 9.72
CA VAL A 88 -1.48 2.96 10.42
C VAL A 88 -2.62 2.38 9.61
N ALA A 89 -3.33 1.41 10.18
CA ALA A 89 -4.51 0.81 9.59
C ALA A 89 -5.76 1.52 10.16
N GLN A 90 -6.23 2.51 9.44
CA GLN A 90 -7.46 3.22 9.81
C GLN A 90 -8.67 2.31 9.57
N ARG A 91 -9.50 2.14 10.58
CA ARG A 91 -10.76 1.42 10.45
C ARG A 91 -11.67 2.15 9.47
N PHE A 92 -12.16 1.43 8.46
CA PHE A 92 -13.08 1.96 7.46
C PHE A 92 -14.48 1.40 7.70
N ASP A 93 -15.29 2.15 8.40
CA ASP A 93 -16.68 1.85 8.73
C ASP A 93 -17.60 2.99 8.30
N ALA A 94 -18.90 2.93 8.69
CA ALA A 94 -19.88 3.93 8.33
C ALA A 94 -19.56 5.32 8.90
N GLU A 95 -19.01 5.38 10.11
CA GLU A 95 -18.61 6.63 10.74
C GLU A 95 -17.44 7.26 9.95
N PHE A 96 -16.40 6.50 9.63
CA PHE A 96 -15.29 7.00 8.85
C PHE A 96 -15.68 7.35 7.40
N ALA A 97 -16.59 6.59 6.79
CA ALA A 97 -17.11 6.89 5.44
C ALA A 97 -17.90 8.21 5.37
N ALA A 98 -18.41 8.70 6.50
CA ALA A 98 -19.12 9.98 6.61
C ALA A 98 -18.20 11.18 6.89
N VAL A 99 -16.92 10.95 7.16
CA VAL A 99 -15.93 12.02 7.44
C VAL A 99 -15.79 12.94 6.24
N THR A 100 -15.88 14.24 6.46
CA THR A 100 -15.69 15.25 5.39
C THR A 100 -14.23 15.31 4.93
N ALA A 101 -13.98 15.90 3.76
CA ALA A 101 -12.61 16.07 3.28
C ALA A 101 -11.77 16.96 4.22
N ASP A 102 -12.34 18.00 4.80
CA ASP A 102 -11.66 18.87 5.75
C ASP A 102 -11.36 18.14 7.05
N ALA A 103 -12.33 17.43 7.64
CA ALA A 103 -12.13 16.63 8.85
C ALA A 103 -11.10 15.49 8.64
N PHE A 104 -11.08 14.85 7.46
CA PHE A 104 -10.03 13.88 7.15
C PHE A 104 -8.62 14.50 7.23
N VAL A 105 -8.46 15.71 6.71
CA VAL A 105 -7.17 16.41 6.79
C VAL A 105 -6.87 16.85 8.24
N ASP A 106 -7.83 17.46 8.92
CA ASP A 106 -7.60 18.05 10.24
C ASP A 106 -7.43 17.00 11.33
N ASP A 107 -8.31 16.00 11.36
CA ASP A 107 -8.36 15.01 12.44
C ASP A 107 -7.43 13.82 12.17
N VAL A 108 -7.39 13.31 10.93
CA VAL A 108 -6.61 12.11 10.62
C VAL A 108 -5.17 12.48 10.27
N LEU A 109 -4.95 13.39 9.30
CA LEU A 109 -3.61 13.69 8.84
C LEU A 109 -2.84 14.59 9.81
N LEU A 110 -3.45 15.65 10.31
CA LEU A 110 -2.76 16.62 11.15
C LEU A 110 -2.79 16.21 12.63
N SER A 111 -3.95 16.10 13.24
CA SER A 111 -4.08 15.77 14.66
C SER A 111 -3.64 14.34 14.96
N GLY A 112 -4.13 13.36 14.20
CA GLY A 112 -3.85 11.94 14.43
C GLY A 112 -2.45 11.52 14.03
N LEU A 113 -1.97 11.93 12.85
CA LEU A 113 -0.67 11.52 12.32
C LEU A 113 0.43 12.58 12.47
N GLY A 114 0.12 13.82 12.79
CA GLY A 114 1.09 14.91 12.82
C GLY A 114 1.80 15.10 11.47
N ALA A 115 1.06 14.96 10.38
CA ALA A 115 1.63 14.98 9.03
C ALA A 115 2.28 16.32 8.71
N ARG A 116 3.53 16.30 8.23
CA ARG A 116 4.23 17.46 7.70
C ARG A 116 4.25 17.48 6.18
N HIS A 117 4.08 16.32 5.58
CA HIS A 117 4.03 16.15 4.14
C HIS A 117 3.18 14.92 3.79
N VAL A 118 2.35 15.03 2.77
CA VAL A 118 1.54 13.94 2.25
C VAL A 118 2.00 13.60 0.84
N VAL A 119 2.24 12.32 0.59
CA VAL A 119 2.54 11.80 -0.76
C VAL A 119 1.39 10.90 -1.18
N CYS A 120 0.80 11.17 -2.33
CA CYS A 120 -0.30 10.38 -2.87
C CYS A 120 -0.21 10.25 -4.39
N GLY A 121 -0.97 9.34 -4.97
CA GLY A 121 -1.14 9.25 -6.41
C GLY A 121 -2.09 10.33 -6.96
N TYR A 122 -2.04 10.53 -8.26
CA TYR A 122 -2.86 11.52 -8.99
C TYR A 122 -4.38 11.30 -8.83
N ASP A 123 -4.81 10.05 -8.65
CA ASP A 123 -6.20 9.66 -8.41
C ASP A 123 -6.38 9.27 -6.93
N PHE A 124 -6.38 10.27 -6.06
CA PHE A 124 -6.58 10.08 -4.62
C PHE A 124 -7.86 10.79 -4.17
N PRO A 125 -9.02 10.11 -4.23
CA PRO A 125 -10.26 10.62 -3.65
C PRO A 125 -10.29 10.38 -2.14
N PHE A 126 -10.79 11.35 -1.37
CA PHE A 126 -10.99 11.21 0.07
C PHE A 126 -12.22 12.00 0.55
N GLY A 127 -12.59 11.77 1.82
CA GLY A 127 -13.78 12.37 2.41
C GLY A 127 -15.09 11.78 1.87
N VAL A 128 -16.18 12.11 2.55
CA VAL A 128 -17.52 11.64 2.24
C VAL A 128 -17.87 11.90 0.76
N ARG A 129 -18.43 10.89 0.11
CA ARG A 129 -18.81 10.96 -1.32
C ARG A 129 -17.69 11.42 -2.25
N ARG A 130 -16.41 11.20 -1.87
CA ARG A 130 -15.23 11.63 -2.64
C ARG A 130 -15.18 13.14 -2.89
N THR A 131 -15.60 13.94 -1.92
CA THR A 131 -15.59 15.41 -2.02
C THR A 131 -14.18 15.99 -1.97
N GLY A 132 -13.19 15.24 -1.52
CA GLY A 132 -11.77 15.55 -1.56
C GLY A 132 -11.09 14.91 -2.76
N ASN A 133 -10.18 15.65 -3.37
CA ASN A 133 -9.29 15.23 -4.45
C ASN A 133 -7.90 15.85 -4.25
N VAL A 134 -6.97 15.57 -5.14
CA VAL A 134 -5.59 16.05 -5.03
C VAL A 134 -5.48 17.58 -5.03
N GLU A 135 -6.34 18.26 -5.77
CA GLU A 135 -6.35 19.74 -5.81
C GLU A 135 -6.83 20.30 -4.47
N LYS A 136 -7.93 19.78 -3.93
CA LYS A 136 -8.39 20.17 -2.59
C LYS A 136 -7.34 19.85 -1.53
N LEU A 137 -6.62 18.72 -1.65
CA LEU A 137 -5.55 18.37 -0.72
C LEU A 137 -4.40 19.38 -0.75
N ARG A 138 -4.00 19.86 -1.94
CA ARG A 138 -3.00 20.92 -2.10
C ARG A 138 -3.46 22.23 -1.46
N GLN A 139 -4.70 22.65 -1.71
CA GLN A 139 -5.28 23.87 -1.13
C GLN A 139 -5.29 23.79 0.41
N LEU A 140 -5.75 22.65 0.96
CA LEU A 140 -5.74 22.42 2.39
C LEU A 140 -4.32 22.36 2.95
N GLY A 141 -3.37 21.77 2.21
CA GLY A 141 -1.96 21.75 2.57
C GLY A 141 -1.35 23.14 2.69
N ALA A 142 -1.59 23.99 1.70
CA ALA A 142 -1.15 25.38 1.72
C ALA A 142 -1.77 26.16 2.88
N ALA A 143 -3.07 25.99 3.13
CA ALA A 143 -3.79 26.70 4.19
C ALA A 143 -3.39 26.24 5.60
N ARG A 144 -3.01 24.98 5.78
CA ARG A 144 -2.71 24.34 7.09
C ARG A 144 -1.22 24.09 7.33
N GLY A 145 -0.36 24.45 6.38
CA GLY A 145 1.09 24.42 6.55
C GLY A 145 1.73 23.03 6.43
N PHE A 146 1.18 22.14 5.59
CA PHE A 146 1.83 20.89 5.24
C PHE A 146 2.05 20.73 3.74
N GLY A 147 3.12 20.03 3.37
CA GLY A 147 3.45 19.83 1.96
C GLY A 147 2.63 18.70 1.32
N VAL A 148 2.42 18.77 0.01
CA VAL A 148 1.74 17.73 -0.77
C VAL A 148 2.54 17.41 -2.02
N SER A 149 2.91 16.13 -2.19
CA SER A 149 3.44 15.59 -3.44
C SER A 149 2.42 14.66 -4.08
N VAL A 150 2.07 14.93 -5.31
CA VAL A 150 1.19 14.10 -6.12
C VAL A 150 2.02 13.45 -7.22
N LEU A 151 2.01 12.13 -7.28
CA LEU A 151 2.74 11.40 -8.31
C LEU A 151 1.81 11.05 -9.47
N ASP A 152 2.32 11.28 -10.67
CA ASP A 152 1.67 10.85 -11.89
C ASP A 152 1.62 9.31 -11.98
N PRO A 153 0.69 8.78 -12.78
CA PRO A 153 0.62 7.34 -13.00
C PRO A 153 1.91 6.82 -13.61
N VAL A 154 2.45 5.76 -13.01
CA VAL A 154 3.58 5.05 -13.62
C VAL A 154 3.05 4.26 -14.82
N THR A 155 3.65 4.50 -15.99
CA THR A 155 3.31 3.82 -17.23
C THR A 155 4.46 2.92 -17.69
N ARG A 156 4.12 1.84 -18.36
CA ARG A 156 5.04 1.00 -19.14
C ARG A 156 4.41 0.73 -20.49
N GLU A 157 5.17 1.00 -21.55
CA GLU A 157 4.70 0.78 -22.94
C GLU A 157 3.36 1.51 -23.24
N GLY A 158 3.17 2.69 -22.59
CA GLY A 158 1.94 3.49 -22.74
C GLY A 158 0.78 3.08 -21.84
N GLU A 159 0.90 2.02 -21.06
CA GLU A 159 -0.18 1.52 -20.20
C GLU A 159 0.07 1.80 -18.70
N ILE A 160 -0.98 2.20 -18.00
CA ILE A 160 -0.92 2.55 -16.59
C ILE A 160 -0.82 1.29 -15.73
N TYR A 161 0.14 1.26 -14.82
CA TYR A 161 0.21 0.26 -13.76
C TYR A 161 -0.96 0.45 -12.78
N SER A 162 -1.89 -0.47 -12.76
CA SER A 162 -3.02 -0.43 -11.83
C SER A 162 -3.26 -1.77 -11.15
N SER A 163 -3.79 -1.71 -9.93
CA SER A 163 -4.21 -2.93 -9.23
C SER A 163 -5.32 -3.69 -9.97
N THR A 164 -6.10 -3.01 -10.80
CA THR A 164 -7.13 -3.64 -11.63
C THR A 164 -6.49 -4.56 -12.67
N ARG A 165 -5.50 -4.06 -13.40
CA ARG A 165 -4.78 -4.85 -14.40
C ARG A 165 -4.04 -6.05 -13.81
N ILE A 166 -3.42 -5.88 -12.62
CA ILE A 166 -2.80 -7.01 -11.91
C ILE A 166 -3.84 -8.09 -11.59
N ARG A 167 -5.03 -7.70 -11.14
CA ARG A 167 -6.12 -8.65 -10.87
C ARG A 167 -6.61 -9.35 -12.14
N GLU A 168 -6.70 -8.65 -13.24
CA GLU A 168 -7.08 -9.20 -14.54
C GLU A 168 -6.06 -10.22 -15.02
N ALA A 169 -4.77 -9.90 -14.98
CA ALA A 169 -3.69 -10.81 -15.33
C ALA A 169 -3.73 -12.10 -14.49
N LEU A 170 -3.90 -11.98 -13.17
CA LEU A 170 -4.01 -13.13 -12.28
C LEU A 170 -5.26 -13.99 -12.58
N ARG A 171 -6.40 -13.37 -12.85
CA ARG A 171 -7.64 -14.08 -13.25
C ARG A 171 -7.52 -14.77 -14.60
N ALA A 172 -6.71 -14.23 -15.50
CA ALA A 172 -6.42 -14.83 -16.79
C ALA A 172 -5.36 -15.96 -16.70
N GLY A 173 -4.66 -16.09 -15.56
CA GLY A 173 -3.57 -17.05 -15.38
C GLY A 173 -2.20 -16.51 -15.85
N TRP A 174 -2.08 -15.24 -16.14
CA TRP A 174 -0.85 -14.59 -16.61
C TRP A 174 0.04 -14.15 -15.45
N ALA A 175 0.55 -15.12 -14.71
CA ALA A 175 1.34 -14.87 -13.50
C ALA A 175 2.62 -14.06 -13.75
N SER A 176 3.28 -14.28 -14.89
CA SER A 176 4.49 -13.54 -15.28
C SER A 176 4.19 -12.07 -15.58
N GLU A 177 3.06 -11.78 -16.21
CA GLU A 177 2.60 -10.40 -16.44
C GLU A 177 2.26 -9.72 -15.12
N ALA A 178 1.51 -10.39 -14.26
CA ALA A 178 1.20 -9.88 -12.92
C ALA A 178 2.48 -9.58 -12.12
N ALA A 179 3.48 -10.46 -12.15
CA ALA A 179 4.77 -10.25 -11.51
C ALA A 179 5.52 -9.05 -12.11
N GLY A 180 5.49 -8.88 -13.43
CA GLY A 180 6.06 -7.71 -14.10
C GLY A 180 5.40 -6.39 -13.67
N LEU A 181 4.08 -6.39 -13.51
CA LEU A 181 3.30 -5.26 -13.02
C LEU A 181 3.54 -4.99 -11.51
N LEU A 182 3.68 -6.01 -10.69
CA LEU A 182 3.98 -5.90 -9.26
C LEU A 182 5.44 -5.52 -8.98
N GLY A 183 6.35 -5.90 -9.86
CA GLY A 183 7.80 -5.79 -9.66
C GLY A 183 8.41 -6.90 -8.79
N HIS A 184 7.60 -7.84 -8.34
CA HIS A 184 7.96 -9.04 -7.61
C HIS A 184 6.97 -10.15 -7.92
N ALA A 185 7.32 -11.41 -7.58
CA ALA A 185 6.38 -12.51 -7.68
C ALA A 185 5.14 -12.24 -6.80
N TRP A 186 3.95 -12.53 -7.31
CA TRP A 186 2.75 -12.47 -6.49
C TRP A 186 2.77 -13.63 -5.49
N GLU A 187 2.56 -13.31 -4.23
CA GLU A 187 2.65 -14.24 -3.12
C GLU A 187 1.31 -14.38 -2.41
N ILE A 188 1.04 -15.59 -1.96
CA ILE A 188 -0.07 -15.92 -1.06
C ILE A 188 0.54 -16.34 0.27
N GLU A 189 0.22 -15.61 1.32
CA GLU A 189 0.61 -15.97 2.69
C GLU A 189 -0.62 -16.47 3.46
N GLY A 190 -0.47 -17.58 4.16
CA GLY A 190 -1.55 -18.13 4.96
C GLY A 190 -1.04 -19.21 5.92
N VAL A 191 -1.91 -19.61 6.83
CA VAL A 191 -1.63 -20.73 7.75
C VAL A 191 -1.83 -22.03 7.00
N VAL A 192 -0.89 -22.96 7.19
CA VAL A 192 -1.02 -24.31 6.66
C VAL A 192 -2.10 -25.05 7.45
N GLU A 193 -3.15 -25.45 6.79
CA GLU A 193 -4.27 -26.19 7.35
C GLU A 193 -4.13 -27.68 7.09
N LYS A 194 -4.68 -28.49 8.01
CA LYS A 194 -4.71 -29.94 7.85
C LYS A 194 -5.75 -30.29 6.78
N GLY A 195 -5.31 -30.81 5.65
CA GLY A 195 -6.19 -31.39 4.62
C GLY A 195 -6.31 -32.89 4.73
N ASP A 196 -6.82 -33.52 3.67
CA ASP A 196 -7.07 -34.97 3.59
C ASP A 196 -5.80 -35.84 3.67
N GLN A 197 -4.61 -35.25 3.67
CA GLN A 197 -3.30 -35.91 3.72
C GLN A 197 -3.07 -36.94 2.62
N ARG A 198 -3.82 -36.94 1.53
CA ARG A 198 -3.69 -37.89 0.42
C ARG A 198 -2.30 -37.90 -0.20
N GLY A 199 -1.67 -36.72 -0.32
CA GLY A 199 -0.31 -36.59 -0.83
C GLY A 199 0.72 -37.38 -0.01
N ARG A 200 0.52 -37.48 1.32
CA ARG A 200 1.41 -38.26 2.20
C ARG A 200 1.39 -39.75 1.87
N THR A 201 0.23 -40.29 1.48
CA THR A 201 0.08 -41.75 1.17
C THR A 201 0.75 -42.12 -0.16
N ILE A 202 0.97 -41.14 -1.04
CA ILE A 202 1.62 -41.36 -2.36
C ILE A 202 3.03 -40.77 -2.41
N GLY A 203 3.62 -40.39 -1.26
CA GLY A 203 5.00 -39.91 -1.17
C GLY A 203 5.18 -38.41 -1.50
N PHE A 204 4.10 -37.68 -1.77
CA PHE A 204 4.13 -36.24 -2.08
C PHE A 204 3.32 -35.42 -1.05
N PRO A 205 3.86 -35.14 0.13
CA PRO A 205 3.14 -34.36 1.13
C PRO A 205 2.88 -32.94 0.61
N THR A 206 1.61 -32.53 0.68
CA THR A 206 1.14 -31.22 0.24
C THR A 206 0.80 -30.33 1.43
N ALA A 207 1.03 -29.04 1.29
CA ALA A 207 0.57 -28.02 2.23
C ALA A 207 -0.73 -27.40 1.70
N ASN A 208 -1.78 -27.42 2.52
CA ASN A 208 -3.03 -26.73 2.21
C ASN A 208 -2.99 -25.34 2.85
N VAL A 209 -3.08 -24.31 2.04
CA VAL A 209 -3.11 -22.92 2.51
C VAL A 209 -4.46 -22.31 2.14
N ALA A 210 -5.20 -21.84 3.15
CA ALA A 210 -6.45 -21.15 2.90
C ALA A 210 -6.19 -19.79 2.22
N LEU A 211 -6.84 -19.56 1.09
CA LEU A 211 -6.69 -18.29 0.35
C LEU A 211 -7.35 -17.09 1.06
N GLY A 212 -8.34 -17.36 1.92
CA GLY A 212 -9.05 -16.30 2.64
C GLY A 212 -9.56 -15.19 1.72
N GLU A 213 -9.14 -13.96 1.97
CA GLU A 213 -9.51 -12.78 1.18
C GLU A 213 -8.63 -12.54 -0.04
N HIS A 214 -7.61 -13.37 -0.28
CA HIS A 214 -6.79 -13.25 -1.48
C HIS A 214 -7.63 -13.46 -2.74
N LEU A 215 -7.30 -12.68 -3.76
CA LEU A 215 -7.78 -12.93 -5.11
C LEU A 215 -7.57 -14.41 -5.46
N ARG A 216 -8.56 -15.01 -6.09
CA ARG A 216 -8.42 -16.36 -6.65
C ARG A 216 -7.88 -16.25 -8.06
N PRO A 217 -6.63 -16.67 -8.31
CA PRO A 217 -6.08 -16.68 -9.66
C PRO A 217 -6.73 -17.83 -10.44
N ARG A 218 -6.62 -17.78 -11.74
CA ARG A 218 -6.91 -18.94 -12.58
C ARG A 218 -5.79 -19.95 -12.37
N PHE A 219 -6.16 -21.13 -11.93
CA PHE A 219 -5.24 -22.26 -11.89
C PHE A 219 -5.09 -22.83 -13.29
N GLY A 220 -3.85 -23.17 -13.65
CA GLY A 220 -3.51 -23.85 -14.90
C GLY A 220 -3.88 -25.33 -14.86
#